data_b56338f1282d0abef77cb5b8954f8548
#
_entry.id   b56338f1282d0abef77cb5b8954f8548
#
_cell.length_a   1.000
_cell.length_b   1.000
_cell.length_c   1.000
_cell.angle_alpha   90.00
_cell.angle_beta   90.00
_cell.angle_gamma   90.00
#
_symmetry.space_group_name_H-M   'P 1'
#
loop_
_entity.id
_entity.type
_entity.pdbx_description
1 polymer ?
#
loop_
_entity_poly.entity_id
_entity_poly.type
_entity_poly.pdbx_seq_one_letter_code
_entity_poly.pdbx_strand_id
1 'polypeptide(L)'
;MKHIIALVSKITLTLSLLYVILDRIYHVSFLSVLFITFVLGLISYLTGDMLILPRTSNFIATAADFGLSLIILWVFLINRTGGDFSPFFAALIASLGVGVFEYFFHRYLLDNVLNEDYRDQLASRDSRLQYQTEVSDELSPDLPNKHKE
;
A
#
# COMPACT_ATOMS: atom_id res chain seq x y z
N MET A 1 -12.05 7.27 -1.69
CA MET A 1 -12.41 6.18 -2.62
C MET A 1 -11.17 5.50 -3.22
N LYS A 2 -10.09 6.21 -3.57
CA LYS A 2 -8.86 5.65 -4.19
C LYS A 2 -8.18 4.57 -3.33
N HIS A 3 -8.07 4.77 -2.02
CA HIS A 3 -7.48 3.77 -1.09
C HIS A 3 -8.27 2.46 -1.03
N ILE A 4 -9.59 2.52 -1.11
CA ILE A 4 -10.43 1.31 -1.13
C ILE A 4 -10.22 0.53 -2.43
N ILE A 5 -10.14 1.22 -3.55
CA ILE A 5 -9.87 0.60 -4.86
C ILE A 5 -8.47 -0.04 -4.86
N ALA A 6 -7.46 0.65 -4.34
CA ALA A 6 -6.12 0.13 -4.21
C ALA A 6 -6.08 -1.14 -3.32
N LEU A 7 -6.75 -1.10 -2.16
CA LEU A 7 -6.83 -2.26 -1.26
C LEU A 7 -7.55 -3.46 -1.92
N VAL A 8 -8.68 -3.22 -2.57
CA VAL A 8 -9.44 -4.28 -3.25
C VAL A 8 -8.62 -4.89 -4.40
N SER A 9 -7.97 -4.06 -5.22
CA SER A 9 -7.12 -4.55 -6.31
C SER A 9 -5.93 -5.34 -5.78
N LYS A 10 -5.30 -4.90 -4.70
CA LYS A 10 -4.21 -5.61 -4.01
C LYS A 10 -4.66 -6.99 -3.55
N ILE A 11 -5.75 -7.06 -2.80
CA ILE A 11 -6.29 -8.34 -2.28
C ILE A 11 -6.64 -9.28 -3.44
N THR A 12 -7.28 -8.79 -4.50
CA THR A 12 -7.68 -9.61 -5.64
C THR A 12 -6.49 -10.20 -6.39
N LEU A 13 -5.46 -9.40 -6.64
CA LEU A 13 -4.26 -9.85 -7.33
C LEU A 13 -3.41 -10.78 -6.47
N THR A 14 -3.25 -10.47 -5.17
CA THR A 14 -2.56 -11.35 -4.22
C THR A 14 -3.30 -12.67 -4.05
N LEU A 15 -4.65 -12.66 -4.04
CA LEU A 15 -5.46 -13.88 -4.01
C LEU A 15 -5.20 -14.75 -5.25
N SER A 16 -5.18 -14.14 -6.43
CA SER A 16 -4.92 -14.88 -7.66
C SER A 16 -3.55 -15.56 -7.66
N LEU A 17 -2.54 -14.86 -7.17
CA LEU A 17 -1.18 -15.37 -7.05
C LEU A 17 -1.09 -16.51 -6.01
N LEU A 18 -1.60 -16.28 -4.80
CA LEU A 18 -1.58 -17.28 -3.73
C LEU A 18 -2.46 -18.50 -4.07
N TYR A 19 -3.57 -18.29 -4.76
CA TYR A 19 -4.40 -19.39 -5.26
C TYR A 19 -3.60 -20.32 -6.19
N VAL A 20 -2.88 -19.77 -7.15
CA VAL A 20 -2.06 -20.59 -8.06
C VAL A 20 -0.96 -21.33 -7.28
N ILE A 21 -0.29 -20.68 -6.35
CA ILE A 21 0.83 -21.29 -5.63
C ILE A 21 0.34 -22.25 -4.55
N LEU A 22 -0.52 -21.81 -3.64
CA LEU A 22 -0.89 -22.61 -2.47
C LEU A 22 -1.97 -23.64 -2.76
N ASP A 23 -3.01 -23.29 -3.53
CA ASP A 23 -4.10 -24.22 -3.82
C ASP A 23 -3.72 -25.20 -4.94
N ARG A 24 -3.14 -24.71 -6.06
CA ARG A 24 -2.88 -25.55 -7.23
C ARG A 24 -1.59 -26.38 -7.11
N ILE A 25 -0.55 -25.87 -6.47
CA ILE A 25 0.74 -26.58 -6.33
C ILE A 25 0.80 -27.36 -5.01
N TYR A 26 0.40 -26.73 -3.90
CA TYR A 26 0.50 -27.30 -2.56
C TYR A 26 -0.80 -27.87 -2.01
N HIS A 27 -1.89 -27.84 -2.78
CA HIS A 27 -3.21 -28.39 -2.43
C HIS A 27 -3.79 -27.87 -1.11
N VAL A 28 -3.47 -26.62 -0.75
CA VAL A 28 -4.08 -25.92 0.38
C VAL A 28 -5.51 -25.53 -0.02
N SER A 29 -6.51 -25.82 0.82
CA SER A 29 -7.90 -25.54 0.49
C SER A 29 -8.14 -24.07 0.13
N PHE A 30 -8.96 -23.81 -0.88
CA PHE A 30 -9.30 -22.46 -1.36
C PHE A 30 -9.77 -21.52 -0.23
N LEU A 31 -10.61 -22.01 0.70
CA LEU A 31 -11.10 -21.21 1.81
C LEU A 31 -9.95 -20.74 2.71
N SER A 32 -8.96 -21.60 2.93
CA SER A 32 -7.75 -21.26 3.69
C SER A 32 -6.90 -20.22 2.98
N VAL A 33 -6.75 -20.37 1.66
CA VAL A 33 -6.04 -19.38 0.82
C VAL A 33 -6.76 -18.04 0.84
N LEU A 34 -8.09 -18.02 0.71
CA LEU A 34 -8.90 -16.81 0.78
C LEU A 34 -8.72 -16.09 2.12
N PHE A 35 -8.80 -16.83 3.23
CA PHE A 35 -8.64 -16.28 4.58
C PHE A 35 -7.24 -15.66 4.77
N ILE A 36 -6.18 -16.41 4.44
CA ILE A 36 -4.81 -15.90 4.65
C ILE A 36 -4.49 -14.73 3.72
N THR A 37 -5.03 -14.73 2.50
CA THR A 37 -4.87 -13.60 1.57
C THR A 37 -5.51 -12.33 2.12
N PHE A 38 -6.70 -12.44 2.67
CA PHE A 38 -7.38 -11.29 3.28
C PHE A 38 -6.59 -10.73 4.46
N VAL A 39 -6.13 -11.59 5.37
CA VAL A 39 -5.32 -11.21 6.53
C VAL A 39 -4.00 -10.57 6.07
N LEU A 40 -3.30 -11.21 5.14
CA LEU A 40 -2.03 -10.72 4.60
C LEU A 40 -2.22 -9.39 3.89
N GLY A 41 -3.20 -9.28 3.00
CA GLY A 41 -3.47 -8.06 2.24
C GLY A 41 -3.81 -6.87 3.14
N LEU A 42 -4.61 -7.09 4.19
CA LEU A 42 -4.96 -6.04 5.14
C LEU A 42 -3.75 -5.59 5.97
N ILE A 43 -3.00 -6.52 6.53
CA ILE A 43 -1.82 -6.21 7.36
C ILE A 43 -0.74 -5.54 6.49
N SER A 44 -0.42 -6.10 5.32
CA SER A 44 0.57 -5.53 4.40
C SER A 44 0.17 -4.14 3.93
N TYR A 45 -1.10 -3.90 3.60
CA TYR A 45 -1.56 -2.57 3.20
C TYR A 45 -1.40 -1.54 4.32
N LEU A 46 -1.78 -1.88 5.54
CA LEU A 46 -1.67 -0.96 6.68
C LEU A 46 -0.22 -0.69 7.06
N THR A 47 0.63 -1.73 7.11
CA THR A 47 2.03 -1.59 7.53
C THR A 47 2.95 -1.21 6.38
N GLY A 48 2.90 -1.93 5.28
CA GLY A 48 3.75 -1.73 4.11
C GLY A 48 3.42 -0.46 3.35
N ASP A 49 2.19 -0.38 2.85
CA ASP A 49 1.81 0.67 1.92
C ASP A 49 1.52 2.02 2.61
N MET A 50 0.88 2.01 3.78
CA MET A 50 0.52 3.26 4.45
C MET A 50 1.59 3.79 5.40
N LEU A 51 2.37 2.93 6.07
CA LEU A 51 3.36 3.33 7.06
C LEU A 51 4.78 3.36 6.51
N ILE A 52 5.20 2.32 5.80
CA ILE A 52 6.57 2.15 5.35
C ILE A 52 6.81 2.87 4.02
N LEU A 53 5.98 2.63 3.02
CA LEU A 53 6.18 3.14 1.66
C LEU A 53 6.30 4.67 1.56
N PRO A 54 5.51 5.51 2.27
CA PRO A 54 5.64 6.96 2.20
C PRO A 54 6.92 7.50 2.86
N ARG A 55 7.58 6.69 3.70
CA ARG A 55 8.75 7.10 4.50
C ARG A 55 10.05 6.49 4.03
N THR A 56 10.00 5.52 3.13
CA THR A 56 11.16 4.75 2.68
C THR A 56 11.15 4.59 1.16
N SER A 57 12.16 3.89 0.64
CA SER A 57 12.18 3.53 -0.78
C SER A 57 11.27 2.35 -1.08
N ASN A 58 10.80 2.25 -2.33
CA ASN A 58 10.04 1.10 -2.82
C ASN A 58 10.73 -0.25 -2.51
N PHE A 59 12.05 -0.30 -2.62
CA PHE A 59 12.81 -1.52 -2.31
C PHE A 59 12.70 -1.93 -0.83
N ILE A 60 12.81 -0.99 0.09
CA ILE A 60 12.69 -1.25 1.53
C ILE A 60 11.27 -1.68 1.88
N ALA A 61 10.26 -1.01 1.34
CA ALA A 61 8.86 -1.40 1.53
C ALA A 61 8.59 -2.82 1.02
N THR A 62 9.04 -3.14 -0.19
CA THR A 62 8.92 -4.49 -0.78
C THR A 62 9.66 -5.56 0.06
N ALA A 63 10.85 -5.26 0.57
CA ALA A 63 11.59 -6.19 1.43
C ALA A 63 10.86 -6.43 2.77
N ALA A 64 10.23 -5.40 3.33
CA ALA A 64 9.41 -5.52 4.52
C ALA A 64 8.17 -6.39 4.27
N ASP A 65 7.47 -6.19 3.15
CA ASP A 65 6.30 -7.00 2.77
C ASP A 65 6.68 -8.45 2.47
N PHE A 66 7.82 -8.68 1.83
CA PHE A 66 8.36 -10.03 1.65
C PHE A 66 8.60 -10.73 3.00
N GLY A 67 9.29 -10.07 3.94
CA GLY A 67 9.55 -10.62 5.26
C GLY A 67 8.27 -10.87 6.06
N LEU A 68 7.33 -9.94 6.02
CA LEU A 68 6.03 -10.05 6.66
C LEU A 68 5.21 -11.20 6.07
N SER A 69 5.13 -11.30 4.75
CA SER A 69 4.40 -12.37 4.06
C SER A 69 5.03 -13.74 4.35
N LEU A 70 6.36 -13.84 4.37
CA LEU A 70 7.05 -15.09 4.70
C LEU A 70 6.69 -15.59 6.11
N ILE A 71 6.73 -14.71 7.11
CA ILE A 71 6.41 -15.07 8.49
C ILE A 71 4.94 -15.49 8.60
N ILE A 72 4.02 -14.69 8.08
CA ILE A 72 2.58 -14.94 8.17
C ILE A 72 2.22 -16.25 7.46
N LEU A 73 2.69 -16.45 6.23
CA LEU A 73 2.42 -17.66 5.46
C LEU A 73 3.06 -18.90 6.10
N TRP A 74 4.28 -18.79 6.60
CA TRP A 74 4.95 -19.90 7.27
C TRP A 74 4.20 -20.36 8.53
N VAL A 75 3.89 -19.42 9.43
CA VAL A 75 3.11 -19.71 10.65
C VAL A 75 1.73 -20.28 10.32
N PHE A 76 1.07 -19.76 9.29
CA PHE A 76 -0.21 -20.29 8.83
C PHE A 76 -0.10 -21.71 8.30
N LEU A 77 0.88 -22.00 7.47
CA LEU A 77 1.06 -23.29 6.82
C LEU A 77 1.51 -24.39 7.80
N ILE A 78 2.31 -24.08 8.81
CA ILE A 78 2.68 -25.07 9.87
C ILE A 78 1.45 -25.72 10.49
N ASN A 79 0.39 -24.95 10.69
CA ASN A 79 -0.84 -25.44 11.32
C ASN A 79 -1.80 -26.14 10.34
N ARG A 80 -1.50 -26.18 9.05
CA ARG A 80 -2.40 -26.68 8.01
C ARG A 80 -1.85 -27.86 7.22
N THR A 81 -0.55 -28.13 7.31
CA THR A 81 0.08 -29.25 6.60
C THR A 81 0.13 -30.49 7.46
N GLY A 82 -0.41 -31.57 6.94
CA GLY A 82 -0.31 -32.91 7.53
C GLY A 82 1.02 -33.63 7.28
N GLY A 83 2.04 -32.93 6.77
CA GLY A 83 3.35 -33.49 6.42
C GLY A 83 3.60 -33.70 4.93
N ASP A 84 2.64 -33.36 4.06
CA ASP A 84 2.72 -33.61 2.61
C ASP A 84 3.78 -32.75 1.91
N PHE A 85 4.14 -31.60 2.50
CA PHE A 85 5.17 -30.70 1.98
C PHE A 85 5.81 -29.85 3.09
N SER A 86 6.98 -29.25 2.79
CA SER A 86 7.63 -28.35 3.74
C SER A 86 6.90 -26.99 3.80
N PRO A 87 6.31 -26.62 4.97
CA PRO A 87 5.63 -25.34 5.15
C PRO A 87 6.52 -24.13 4.88
N PHE A 88 7.80 -24.24 5.21
CA PHE A 88 8.77 -23.17 5.01
C PHE A 88 9.05 -22.91 3.53
N PHE A 89 9.29 -23.96 2.73
CA PHE A 89 9.55 -23.79 1.31
C PHE A 89 8.30 -23.29 0.56
N ALA A 90 7.12 -23.77 0.93
CA ALA A 90 5.88 -23.27 0.35
C ALA A 90 5.67 -21.78 0.67
N ALA A 91 5.89 -21.38 1.92
CA ALA A 91 5.83 -19.98 2.34
C ALA A 91 6.89 -19.13 1.63
N LEU A 92 8.11 -19.64 1.45
CA LEU A 92 9.20 -18.94 0.76
C LEU A 92 8.85 -18.67 -0.71
N ILE A 93 8.37 -19.68 -1.43
CA ILE A 93 7.98 -19.53 -2.85
C ILE A 93 6.78 -18.56 -2.97
N ALA A 94 5.79 -18.69 -2.11
CA ALA A 94 4.63 -17.82 -2.11
C ALA A 94 5.01 -16.37 -1.77
N SER A 95 5.86 -16.14 -0.77
CA SER A 95 6.31 -14.80 -0.39
C SER A 95 7.23 -14.15 -1.43
N LEU A 96 8.04 -14.94 -2.16
CA LEU A 96 8.79 -14.42 -3.31
C LEU A 96 7.84 -13.90 -4.39
N GLY A 97 6.79 -14.66 -4.71
CA GLY A 97 5.76 -14.22 -5.64
C GLY A 97 5.07 -12.93 -5.17
N VAL A 98 4.69 -12.86 -3.89
CA VAL A 98 4.11 -11.66 -3.27
C VAL A 98 5.09 -10.49 -3.36
N GLY A 99 6.38 -10.67 -3.03
CA GLY A 99 7.40 -9.62 -3.09
C GLY A 99 7.58 -9.05 -4.50
N VAL A 100 7.61 -9.90 -5.53
CA VAL A 100 7.66 -9.44 -6.93
C VAL A 100 6.42 -8.62 -7.27
N PHE A 101 5.24 -9.11 -6.90
CA PHE A 101 3.99 -8.38 -7.12
C PHE A 101 3.97 -7.02 -6.39
N GLU A 102 4.38 -6.99 -5.10
CA GLU A 102 4.41 -5.79 -4.28
C GLU A 102 5.35 -4.71 -4.85
N TYR A 103 6.47 -5.09 -5.43
CA TYR A 103 7.36 -4.14 -6.08
C TYR A 103 6.67 -3.33 -7.17
N PHE A 104 5.86 -3.98 -8.01
CA PHE A 104 5.08 -3.31 -9.05
C PHE A 104 3.89 -2.56 -8.48
N PHE A 105 3.23 -3.12 -7.48
CA PHE A 105 2.08 -2.49 -6.83
C PHE A 105 2.45 -1.21 -6.08
N HIS A 106 3.57 -1.21 -5.36
CA HIS A 106 4.08 0.00 -4.70
C HIS A 106 4.39 1.11 -5.70
N ARG A 107 4.97 0.77 -6.85
CA ARG A 107 5.21 1.75 -7.91
C ARG A 107 3.91 2.36 -8.42
N TYR A 108 2.91 1.52 -8.66
CA TYR A 108 1.57 1.98 -9.04
C TYR A 108 0.95 2.89 -7.96
N LEU A 109 1.08 2.52 -6.69
CA LEU A 109 0.52 3.27 -5.56
C LEU A 109 1.17 4.65 -5.42
N LEU A 110 2.49 4.72 -5.55
CA LEU A 110 3.24 5.97 -5.53
C LEU A 110 2.81 6.91 -6.66
N ASP A 111 2.70 6.38 -7.88
CA ASP A 111 2.42 7.18 -9.07
C ASP A 111 0.96 7.67 -9.12
N ASN A 112 0.00 6.85 -8.70
CA ASN A 112 -1.43 7.10 -8.95
C ASN A 112 -2.26 7.43 -7.70
N VAL A 113 -1.79 7.11 -6.52
CA VAL A 113 -2.56 7.33 -5.28
C VAL A 113 -1.89 8.37 -4.39
N LEU A 114 -0.65 8.14 -4.00
CA LEU A 114 0.03 9.00 -3.03
C LEU A 114 0.44 10.35 -3.64
N ASN A 115 0.91 10.37 -4.90
CA ASN A 115 1.28 11.62 -5.57
C ASN A 115 0.06 12.51 -5.87
N GLU A 116 -1.09 11.93 -6.19
CA GLU A 116 -2.31 12.71 -6.39
C GLU A 116 -2.84 13.28 -5.08
N ASP A 117 -2.86 12.51 -3.99
CA ASP A 117 -3.26 13.01 -2.68
C ASP A 117 -2.36 14.16 -2.20
N TYR A 118 -1.05 14.08 -2.47
CA TYR A 118 -0.11 15.15 -2.16
C TYR A 118 -0.37 16.41 -3.01
N ARG A 119 -0.63 16.25 -4.31
CA ARG A 119 -0.98 17.36 -5.22
C ARG A 119 -2.28 18.03 -4.82
N ASP A 120 -3.30 17.27 -4.46
CA ASP A 120 -4.59 17.79 -4.00
C ASP A 120 -4.45 18.59 -2.69
N GLN A 121 -3.57 18.12 -1.78
CA GLN A 121 -3.26 18.86 -0.55
C GLN A 121 -2.51 20.17 -0.84
N LEU A 122 -1.56 20.19 -1.76
CA LEU A 122 -0.86 21.41 -2.17
C LEU A 122 -1.82 22.40 -2.85
N ALA A 123 -2.64 21.95 -3.78
CA ALA A 123 -3.62 22.79 -4.45
C ALA A 123 -4.63 23.41 -3.49
N SER A 124 -5.09 22.64 -2.50
CA SER A 124 -6.00 23.14 -1.45
C SER A 124 -5.32 24.14 -0.50
N ARG A 125 -4.01 24.01 -0.28
CA ARG A 125 -3.21 24.93 0.52
C ARG A 125 -2.98 26.24 -0.23
N ASP A 126 -2.65 26.18 -1.51
CA ASP A 126 -2.47 27.38 -2.35
C ASP A 126 -3.76 28.18 -2.49
N SER A 127 -4.89 27.55 -2.70
CA SER A 127 -6.19 28.23 -2.75
C SER A 127 -6.57 28.91 -1.42
N ARG A 128 -6.21 28.31 -0.26
CA ARG A 128 -6.39 28.96 1.04
C ARG A 128 -5.51 30.18 1.24
N LEU A 129 -4.27 30.13 0.76
CA LEU A 129 -3.34 31.28 0.83
C LEU A 129 -3.82 32.41 -0.06
N GLN A 130 -4.28 32.13 -1.27
CA GLN A 130 -4.87 33.14 -2.16
C GLN A 130 -6.10 33.79 -1.54
N TYR A 131 -7.00 33.01 -0.97
CA TYR A 131 -8.19 33.55 -0.30
C TYR A 131 -7.82 34.43 0.90
N GLN A 132 -6.82 34.07 1.70
CA GLN A 132 -6.33 34.91 2.81
C GLN A 132 -5.71 36.21 2.33
N THR A 133 -5.00 36.20 1.21
CA THR A 133 -4.39 37.40 0.63
C THR A 133 -5.47 38.36 0.09
N GLU A 134 -6.45 37.85 -0.64
CA GLU A 134 -7.57 38.63 -1.15
C GLU A 134 -8.37 39.28 -0.01
N VAL A 135 -8.70 38.49 1.03
CA VAL A 135 -9.42 39.02 2.21
C VAL A 135 -8.60 40.08 2.95
N SER A 136 -7.26 39.90 3.04
CA SER A 136 -6.40 40.89 3.71
C SER A 136 -6.31 42.18 2.90
N ASP A 137 -6.31 42.11 1.58
CA ASP A 137 -6.32 43.28 0.69
C ASP A 137 -7.67 44.03 0.76
N GLU A 138 -8.78 43.31 0.83
CA GLU A 138 -10.11 43.92 1.01
C GLU A 138 -10.28 44.58 2.37
N LEU A 139 -9.66 44.03 3.43
CA LEU A 139 -9.72 44.56 4.79
C LEU A 139 -8.74 45.73 5.01
N SER A 140 -7.79 45.98 4.10
CA SER A 140 -6.79 47.05 4.19
C SER A 140 -6.80 47.95 2.95
N PRO A 141 -7.95 48.50 2.50
CA PRO A 141 -8.02 49.30 1.28
C PRO A 141 -7.37 50.69 1.36
N ASP A 142 -7.02 51.16 2.54
CA ASP A 142 -6.64 52.56 2.79
C ASP A 142 -5.27 52.74 3.48
N LEU A 143 -4.21 52.19 2.97
CA LEU A 143 -2.87 52.70 3.27
C LEU A 143 -2.41 53.58 2.09
N PRO A 144 -2.45 54.94 2.24
CA PRO A 144 -1.91 55.82 1.19
C PRO A 144 -0.44 55.55 1.01
N ASN A 145 -0.09 55.28 -0.26
CA ASN A 145 1.27 55.02 -0.76
C ASN A 145 2.21 56.20 -0.36
N LYS A 146 2.86 56.15 0.82
CA LYS A 146 3.88 57.10 1.26
C LYS A 146 5.24 56.73 0.70
N HIS A 147 5.43 56.72 -0.59
CA HIS A 147 6.76 56.83 -1.22
C HIS A 147 6.60 57.44 -2.62
N LYS A 148 6.43 58.76 -2.65
CA LYS A 148 6.89 59.63 -3.75
C LYS A 148 7.29 60.94 -3.15
N GLU A 149 8.54 61.06 -2.75
CA GLU A 149 9.41 62.23 -2.87
C GLU A 149 10.86 61.78 -2.90
#